data_e6ab408fbd8ab4ee812c98c67b227be3
#
_entry.id   e6ab408fbd8ab4ee812c98c67b227be3
#
_cell.length_a   1.000
_cell.length_b   1.000
_cell.length_c   1.000
_cell.angle_alpha   90.00
_cell.angle_beta   90.00
_cell.angle_gamma   90.00
#
_symmetry.space_group_name_H-M   'P 1'
#
loop_
_entity.id
_entity.type
_entity.pdbx_description
1 polymer ?
#
loop_
_entity_poly.entity_id
_entity_poly.type
_entity_poly.pdbx_seq_one_letter_code
_entity_poly.pdbx_strand_id
1 'polypeptide(L)'
;SGRATLVTFISCGDPEISFTEKLVKAACKGGADIIELGVPFSDPMADGATIQAASQRALAAGTTLQKVLDMAGRLRKDGVENPFVLFSYYNPIFKLGLEKTAELSKKNGINAWLVVDVPLEESGEISGVLKEYGIGLIPLAAPTSGLDRVRAISESGTDFLYYVTVAGVTGARNALPESFSKRLADVRKASVLPVAAGFGISNPNMAHLAAESADAVVVGSKLVDLTFEEFLDNGESAALKAAENFVASLAAAMKRS
;
A
#
# COMPACT_ATOMS: atom_id res chain seq x y z
N SER A 1 -11.16 15.04 8.28
CA SER A 1 -12.23 14.10 7.88
C SER A 1 -12.64 13.29 9.10
N GLY A 2 -13.93 13.02 9.31
CA GLY A 2 -14.44 12.27 10.46
C GLY A 2 -14.20 10.74 10.36
N ARG A 3 -13.21 10.26 9.58
CA ARG A 3 -12.87 8.84 9.43
C ARG A 3 -11.35 8.62 9.38
N ALA A 4 -10.90 7.39 9.61
CA ALA A 4 -9.53 6.98 9.34
C ALA A 4 -9.23 7.03 7.83
N THR A 5 -7.96 7.19 7.47
CA THR A 5 -7.50 7.22 6.07
C THR A 5 -7.57 5.83 5.46
N LEU A 6 -8.14 5.69 4.26
CA LEU A 6 -8.16 4.44 3.50
C LEU A 6 -7.00 4.42 2.51
N VAL A 7 -6.05 3.53 2.75
CA VAL A 7 -4.91 3.25 1.87
C VAL A 7 -5.23 2.01 1.04
N THR A 8 -5.09 2.11 -0.27
CA THR A 8 -5.43 1.03 -1.19
C THR A 8 -4.20 0.60 -1.97
N PHE A 9 -3.74 -0.64 -1.74
CA PHE A 9 -2.65 -1.25 -2.49
C PHE A 9 -3.16 -1.83 -3.80
N ILE A 10 -2.45 -1.56 -4.88
CA ILE A 10 -2.73 -2.07 -6.22
C ILE A 10 -1.45 -2.70 -6.79
N SER A 11 -1.52 -3.98 -7.17
CA SER A 11 -0.43 -4.65 -7.88
C SER A 11 -0.34 -4.13 -9.31
N CYS A 12 0.70 -3.33 -9.59
CA CYS A 12 0.81 -2.66 -10.88
C CYS A 12 1.16 -3.63 -12.00
N GLY A 13 0.35 -3.63 -13.06
CA GLY A 13 0.54 -4.49 -14.23
C GLY A 13 -0.20 -5.83 -14.14
N ASP A 14 -1.04 -6.02 -13.15
CA ASP A 14 -1.88 -7.21 -13.00
C ASP A 14 -3.32 -6.92 -13.45
N PRO A 15 -3.82 -7.55 -14.53
CA PRO A 15 -3.11 -8.40 -15.49
C PRO A 15 -2.25 -7.59 -16.48
N GLU A 16 -2.45 -6.27 -16.62
CA GLU A 16 -1.69 -5.37 -17.47
C GLU A 16 -1.71 -3.93 -16.95
N ILE A 17 -0.75 -3.11 -17.45
CA ILE A 17 -0.58 -1.74 -16.93
C ILE A 17 -1.76 -0.82 -17.29
N SER A 18 -2.40 -1.03 -18.44
CA SER A 18 -3.57 -0.27 -18.89
C SER A 18 -4.80 -0.52 -18.01
N PHE A 19 -4.97 -1.75 -17.54
CA PHE A 19 -5.99 -2.09 -16.55
C PHE A 19 -5.70 -1.42 -15.20
N THR A 20 -4.43 -1.42 -14.76
CA THR A 20 -4.03 -0.76 -13.51
C THR A 20 -4.39 0.73 -13.51
N GLU A 21 -4.20 1.45 -14.62
CA GLU A 21 -4.58 2.87 -14.72
C GLU A 21 -6.08 3.10 -14.46
N LYS A 22 -6.90 2.24 -15.02
CA LYS A 22 -8.37 2.29 -14.81
C LYS A 22 -8.74 1.89 -13.39
N LEU A 23 -8.06 0.88 -12.82
CA LEU A 23 -8.28 0.40 -11.46
C LEU A 23 -7.93 1.48 -10.42
N VAL A 24 -6.82 2.21 -10.61
CA VAL A 24 -6.48 3.37 -9.74
C VAL A 24 -7.61 4.40 -9.75
N LYS A 25 -8.13 4.76 -10.93
CA LYS A 25 -9.25 5.70 -11.04
C LYS A 25 -10.53 5.18 -10.36
N ALA A 26 -10.83 3.89 -10.51
CA ALA A 26 -11.97 3.24 -9.87
C ALA A 26 -11.81 3.24 -8.33
N ALA A 27 -10.62 2.93 -7.81
CA ALA A 27 -10.34 2.98 -6.37
C ALA A 27 -10.48 4.40 -5.81
N CYS A 28 -9.95 5.41 -6.50
CA CYS A 28 -10.10 6.82 -6.12
C CYS A 28 -11.58 7.24 -6.08
N LYS A 29 -12.35 6.87 -7.10
CA LYS A 29 -13.79 7.12 -7.17
C LYS A 29 -14.55 6.39 -6.05
N GLY A 30 -14.11 5.20 -5.65
CA GLY A 30 -14.63 4.46 -4.51
C GLY A 30 -14.29 5.08 -3.16
N GLY A 31 -13.41 6.09 -3.09
CA GLY A 31 -13.07 6.81 -1.87
C GLY A 31 -11.76 6.36 -1.20
N ALA A 32 -10.85 5.73 -1.93
CA ALA A 32 -9.47 5.59 -1.49
C ALA A 32 -8.86 6.98 -1.26
N ASP A 33 -8.14 7.17 -0.16
CA ASP A 33 -7.46 8.44 0.14
C ASP A 33 -6.03 8.43 -0.39
N ILE A 34 -5.33 7.29 -0.26
CA ILE A 34 -3.94 7.07 -0.69
C ILE A 34 -3.90 5.81 -1.54
N ILE A 35 -3.11 5.84 -2.62
CA ILE A 35 -2.88 4.68 -3.49
C ILE A 35 -1.44 4.21 -3.34
N GLU A 36 -1.25 2.94 -2.96
CA GLU A 36 0.03 2.27 -3.02
C GLU A 36 0.18 1.57 -4.38
N LEU A 37 1.20 1.99 -5.12
CA LEU A 37 1.56 1.44 -6.43
C LEU A 37 2.58 0.33 -6.23
N GLY A 38 2.12 -0.92 -6.15
CA GLY A 38 2.94 -2.10 -5.95
C GLY A 38 3.77 -2.44 -7.20
N VAL A 39 5.08 -2.32 -7.09
CA VAL A 39 6.02 -2.69 -8.15
C VAL A 39 6.20 -4.21 -8.15
N PRO A 40 5.94 -4.92 -9.26
CA PRO A 40 6.11 -6.36 -9.28
C PRO A 40 7.59 -6.76 -9.14
N PHE A 41 7.84 -7.79 -8.37
CA PHE A 41 9.18 -8.32 -8.13
C PHE A 41 9.18 -9.86 -8.22
N SER A 42 10.28 -10.44 -8.69
CA SER A 42 10.41 -11.90 -8.91
C SER A 42 10.52 -12.70 -7.63
N ASP A 43 11.05 -12.09 -6.57
CA ASP A 43 11.41 -12.77 -5.32
C ASP A 43 10.74 -12.09 -4.10
N PRO A 44 9.40 -12.01 -4.05
CA PRO A 44 8.66 -11.16 -3.12
C PRO A 44 8.49 -11.83 -1.75
N MET A 45 9.58 -11.96 -0.99
CA MET A 45 9.66 -12.72 0.28
C MET A 45 8.76 -12.18 1.40
N ALA A 46 8.40 -10.91 1.35
CA ALA A 46 7.51 -10.29 2.33
C ALA A 46 6.02 -10.41 1.98
N ASP A 47 5.69 -10.86 0.77
CA ASP A 47 4.33 -10.88 0.25
C ASP A 47 3.62 -12.23 0.47
N GLY A 48 2.31 -12.16 0.68
CA GLY A 48 1.44 -13.34 0.68
C GLY A 48 1.19 -13.89 -0.73
N ALA A 49 0.62 -15.11 -0.80
CA ALA A 49 0.42 -15.85 -2.05
C ALA A 49 -0.34 -15.05 -3.13
N THR A 50 -1.36 -14.29 -2.76
CA THR A 50 -2.13 -13.41 -3.67
C THR A 50 -1.23 -12.39 -4.37
N ILE A 51 -0.43 -11.65 -3.60
CA ILE A 51 0.44 -10.60 -4.14
C ILE A 51 1.58 -11.22 -4.94
N GLN A 52 2.13 -12.38 -4.52
CA GLN A 52 3.12 -13.12 -5.29
C GLN A 52 2.58 -13.53 -6.66
N ALA A 53 1.36 -14.09 -6.71
CA ALA A 53 0.71 -14.48 -7.97
C ALA A 53 0.45 -13.27 -8.89
N ALA A 54 -0.01 -12.15 -8.32
CA ALA A 54 -0.21 -10.90 -9.05
C ALA A 54 1.10 -10.35 -9.62
N SER A 55 2.18 -10.37 -8.83
CA SER A 55 3.53 -9.97 -9.28
C SER A 55 4.02 -10.84 -10.44
N GLN A 56 3.80 -12.16 -10.39
CA GLN A 56 4.17 -13.05 -11.49
C GLN A 56 3.41 -12.72 -12.78
N ARG A 57 2.10 -12.48 -12.71
CA ARG A 57 1.28 -12.07 -13.88
C ARG A 57 1.77 -10.73 -14.45
N ALA A 58 2.01 -9.76 -13.59
CA ALA A 58 2.50 -8.44 -13.98
C ALA A 58 3.89 -8.50 -14.66
N LEU A 59 4.80 -9.32 -14.13
CA LEU A 59 6.12 -9.55 -14.74
C LEU A 59 6.00 -10.25 -16.10
N ALA A 60 5.12 -11.24 -16.21
CA ALA A 60 4.85 -11.92 -17.47
C ALA A 60 4.28 -10.96 -18.55
N ALA A 61 3.47 -9.97 -18.12
CA ALA A 61 3.01 -8.88 -18.97
C ALA A 61 4.08 -7.80 -19.26
N GLY A 62 5.31 -7.99 -18.75
CA GLY A 62 6.46 -7.12 -18.99
C GLY A 62 6.41 -5.80 -18.21
N THR A 63 5.74 -5.78 -17.05
CA THR A 63 5.73 -4.61 -16.16
C THR A 63 7.10 -4.44 -15.49
N THR A 64 7.56 -3.20 -15.41
CA THR A 64 8.82 -2.80 -14.79
C THR A 64 8.60 -1.59 -13.89
N LEU A 65 9.53 -1.30 -12.98
CA LEU A 65 9.50 -0.08 -12.16
C LEU A 65 9.35 1.19 -13.01
N GLN A 66 10.08 1.29 -14.12
CA GLN A 66 9.97 2.43 -15.06
C GLN A 66 8.53 2.59 -15.58
N LYS A 67 7.89 1.48 -16.00
CA LYS A 67 6.51 1.51 -16.51
C LYS A 67 5.51 1.93 -15.43
N VAL A 68 5.73 1.52 -14.16
CA VAL A 68 4.91 1.94 -13.03
C VAL A 68 5.04 3.45 -12.80
N LEU A 69 6.25 3.98 -12.81
CA LEU A 69 6.48 5.42 -12.66
C LEU A 69 5.86 6.22 -13.83
N ASP A 70 6.03 5.75 -15.07
CA ASP A 70 5.44 6.39 -16.25
C ASP A 70 3.91 6.38 -16.20
N MET A 71 3.32 5.29 -15.70
CA MET A 71 1.88 5.16 -15.45
C MET A 71 1.40 6.21 -14.41
N ALA A 72 2.11 6.36 -13.30
CA ALA A 72 1.79 7.39 -12.32
C ALA A 72 1.75 8.79 -12.94
N GLY A 73 2.73 9.10 -13.80
CA GLY A 73 2.77 10.37 -14.54
C GLY A 73 1.59 10.57 -15.50
N ARG A 74 1.09 9.50 -16.13
CA ARG A 74 -0.14 9.57 -16.96
C ARG A 74 -1.36 9.81 -16.10
N LEU A 75 -1.49 9.11 -14.96
CA LEU A 75 -2.59 9.31 -14.02
C LEU A 75 -2.64 10.75 -13.48
N ARG A 76 -1.48 11.36 -13.22
CA ARG A 76 -1.42 12.79 -12.83
C ARG A 76 -1.94 13.72 -13.93
N LYS A 77 -1.56 13.47 -15.19
CA LYS A 77 -2.07 14.24 -16.34
C LYS A 77 -3.58 14.07 -16.53
N ASP A 78 -4.11 12.91 -16.17
CA ASP A 78 -5.54 12.59 -16.19
C ASP A 78 -6.31 13.15 -14.98
N GLY A 79 -5.65 13.93 -14.09
CA GLY A 79 -6.29 14.63 -12.98
C GLY A 79 -6.42 13.81 -11.69
N VAL A 80 -5.71 12.68 -11.52
CA VAL A 80 -5.69 11.95 -10.25
C VAL A 80 -4.83 12.73 -9.25
N GLU A 81 -5.44 13.23 -8.18
CA GLU A 81 -4.77 14.04 -7.15
C GLU A 81 -4.39 13.25 -5.89
N ASN A 82 -4.99 12.07 -5.68
CA ASN A 82 -4.70 11.21 -4.52
C ASN A 82 -3.19 10.97 -4.34
N PRO A 83 -2.65 11.04 -3.11
CA PRO A 83 -1.24 10.70 -2.87
C PRO A 83 -0.89 9.31 -3.39
N PHE A 84 0.26 9.20 -4.08
CA PHE A 84 0.83 7.94 -4.54
C PHE A 84 2.03 7.55 -3.68
N VAL A 85 2.01 6.32 -3.20
CA VAL A 85 3.14 5.67 -2.54
C VAL A 85 3.72 4.63 -3.49
N LEU A 86 5.00 4.74 -3.80
CA LEU A 86 5.72 3.69 -4.50
C LEU A 86 6.03 2.57 -3.50
N PHE A 87 5.35 1.45 -3.65
CA PHE A 87 5.56 0.26 -2.82
C PHE A 87 6.47 -0.71 -3.57
N SER A 88 7.69 -0.93 -3.09
CA SER A 88 8.70 -1.71 -3.81
C SER A 88 9.61 -2.50 -2.87
N TYR A 89 10.30 -3.48 -3.44
CA TYR A 89 11.53 -4.02 -2.90
C TYR A 89 12.72 -3.15 -3.32
N TYR A 90 13.84 -3.26 -2.63
CA TYR A 90 15.02 -2.44 -2.93
C TYR A 90 15.67 -2.80 -4.27
N ASN A 91 15.73 -4.08 -4.62
CA ASN A 91 16.43 -4.53 -5.82
C ASN A 91 15.93 -3.90 -7.15
N PRO A 92 14.61 -3.73 -7.42
CA PRO A 92 14.15 -2.95 -8.58
C PRO A 92 14.66 -1.50 -8.59
N ILE A 93 14.70 -0.85 -7.43
CA ILE A 93 15.20 0.51 -7.25
C ILE A 93 16.71 0.55 -7.52
N PHE A 94 17.45 -0.37 -6.91
CA PHE A 94 18.89 -0.49 -7.09
C PHE A 94 19.29 -0.69 -8.57
N LYS A 95 18.56 -1.55 -9.29
CA LYS A 95 18.80 -1.80 -10.74
C LYS A 95 18.56 -0.58 -11.61
N LEU A 96 17.54 0.23 -11.31
CA LEU A 96 17.26 1.46 -12.05
C LEU A 96 18.21 2.61 -11.62
N GLY A 97 18.77 2.51 -10.41
CA GLY A 97 19.55 3.55 -9.75
C GLY A 97 18.70 4.36 -8.78
N LEU A 98 19.21 4.52 -7.54
CA LEU A 98 18.48 5.18 -6.45
C LEU A 98 18.09 6.62 -6.82
N GLU A 99 19.06 7.46 -7.18
CA GLU A 99 18.83 8.85 -7.58
C GLU A 99 17.92 8.95 -8.81
N LYS A 100 18.14 8.08 -9.82
CA LYS A 100 17.33 8.05 -11.02
C LYS A 100 15.87 7.70 -10.71
N THR A 101 15.65 6.76 -9.81
CA THR A 101 14.30 6.40 -9.36
C THR A 101 13.64 7.56 -8.63
N ALA A 102 14.37 8.28 -7.76
CA ALA A 102 13.87 9.44 -7.05
C ALA A 102 13.51 10.60 -8.01
N GLU A 103 14.39 10.90 -8.97
CA GLU A 103 14.12 11.88 -10.03
C GLU A 103 12.83 11.57 -10.80
N LEU A 104 12.70 10.32 -11.25
CA LEU A 104 11.51 9.86 -11.99
C LEU A 104 10.26 9.85 -11.11
N SER A 105 10.38 9.48 -9.84
CA SER A 105 9.29 9.54 -8.87
C SER A 105 8.78 10.97 -8.70
N LYS A 106 9.68 11.93 -8.49
CA LYS A 106 9.32 13.35 -8.39
C LYS A 106 8.64 13.86 -9.65
N LYS A 107 9.23 13.56 -10.82
CA LYS A 107 8.71 13.96 -12.13
C LYS A 107 7.29 13.43 -12.38
N ASN A 108 7.01 12.21 -11.93
CA ASN A 108 5.75 11.52 -12.14
C ASN A 108 4.76 11.65 -10.96
N GLY A 109 5.06 12.48 -9.97
CA GLY A 109 4.14 12.82 -8.89
C GLY A 109 3.96 11.74 -7.82
N ILE A 110 4.98 10.90 -7.58
CA ILE A 110 5.04 10.03 -6.41
C ILE A 110 5.30 10.90 -5.17
N ASN A 111 4.56 10.66 -4.11
CA ASN A 111 4.64 11.44 -2.87
C ASN A 111 5.58 10.82 -1.83
N ALA A 112 5.58 9.48 -1.72
CA ALA A 112 6.40 8.76 -0.77
C ALA A 112 6.82 7.39 -1.32
N TRP A 113 7.87 6.80 -0.72
CA TRP A 113 8.26 5.42 -0.96
C TRP A 113 8.04 4.57 0.29
N LEU A 114 7.65 3.32 0.08
CA LEU A 114 7.69 2.24 1.05
C LEU A 114 8.55 1.12 0.46
N VAL A 115 9.72 0.87 1.07
CA VAL A 115 10.65 -0.17 0.63
C VAL A 115 10.67 -1.27 1.67
N VAL A 116 10.10 -2.43 1.33
CA VAL A 116 9.69 -3.44 2.31
C VAL A 116 10.84 -4.23 2.94
N ASP A 117 11.98 -4.29 2.28
CA ASP A 117 13.15 -5.11 2.63
C ASP A 117 14.36 -4.29 3.10
N VAL A 118 14.18 -2.99 3.37
CA VAL A 118 15.24 -2.13 3.90
C VAL A 118 15.04 -1.91 5.40
N PRO A 119 15.95 -2.41 6.25
CA PRO A 119 15.89 -2.21 7.68
C PRO A 119 16.25 -0.76 8.07
N LEU A 120 15.86 -0.37 9.30
CA LEU A 120 16.12 0.97 9.85
C LEU A 120 17.60 1.39 9.69
N GLU A 121 18.52 0.47 9.96
CA GLU A 121 19.96 0.72 9.96
C GLU A 121 20.51 1.11 8.58
N GLU A 122 19.83 0.70 7.52
CA GLU A 122 20.22 0.95 6.12
C GLU A 122 19.34 1.99 5.43
N SER A 123 18.29 2.47 6.09
CA SER A 123 17.35 3.43 5.51
C SER A 123 17.94 4.83 5.26
N GLY A 124 19.08 5.14 5.89
CA GLY A 124 19.72 6.47 5.84
C GLY A 124 20.10 6.93 4.44
N GLU A 125 20.63 6.04 3.59
CA GLU A 125 20.98 6.36 2.21
C GLU A 125 19.73 6.74 1.40
N ILE A 126 18.68 5.93 1.50
CA ILE A 126 17.43 6.18 0.80
C ILE A 126 16.78 7.48 1.28
N SER A 127 16.66 7.67 2.58
CA SER A 127 16.04 8.86 3.17
C SER A 127 16.78 10.15 2.80
N GLY A 128 18.12 10.09 2.71
CA GLY A 128 18.96 11.20 2.26
C GLY A 128 18.59 11.63 0.85
N VAL A 129 18.58 10.69 -0.09
CA VAL A 129 18.22 10.95 -1.49
C VAL A 129 16.78 11.43 -1.60
N LEU A 130 15.81 10.76 -0.99
CA LEU A 130 14.40 11.14 -1.07
C LEU A 130 14.13 12.56 -0.57
N LYS A 131 14.83 12.98 0.49
CA LYS A 131 14.74 14.33 1.04
C LYS A 131 15.12 15.40 0.02
N GLU A 132 16.15 15.17 -0.81
CA GLU A 132 16.57 16.12 -1.86
C GLU A 132 15.47 16.32 -2.92
N TYR A 133 14.68 15.29 -3.18
CA TYR A 133 13.57 15.34 -4.12
C TYR A 133 12.23 15.72 -3.48
N GLY A 134 12.19 15.90 -2.15
CA GLY A 134 10.94 16.20 -1.42
C GLY A 134 9.93 15.05 -1.49
N ILE A 135 10.43 13.81 -1.43
CA ILE A 135 9.65 12.56 -1.40
C ILE A 135 9.74 11.99 0.00
N GLY A 136 8.61 11.53 0.56
CA GLY A 136 8.56 10.89 1.87
C GLY A 136 9.13 9.47 1.87
N LEU A 137 9.60 9.00 3.02
CA LEU A 137 9.92 7.59 3.28
C LEU A 137 8.93 7.06 4.33
N ILE A 138 8.15 6.06 3.96
CA ILE A 138 7.22 5.39 4.87
C ILE A 138 7.95 4.23 5.54
N PRO A 139 8.22 4.31 6.85
CA PRO A 139 8.91 3.28 7.58
C PRO A 139 7.96 2.13 7.92
N LEU A 140 8.49 0.90 7.97
CA LEU A 140 7.74 -0.32 8.22
C LEU A 140 8.15 -0.96 9.55
N ALA A 141 7.16 -1.26 10.40
CA ALA A 141 7.34 -2.02 11.62
C ALA A 141 6.51 -3.30 11.61
N ALA A 142 7.07 -4.36 12.19
CA ALA A 142 6.44 -5.68 12.29
C ALA A 142 5.95 -5.96 13.72
N PRO A 143 5.06 -6.94 13.95
CA PRO A 143 4.60 -7.34 15.29
C PRO A 143 5.72 -7.77 16.22
N THR A 144 6.81 -8.27 15.67
CA THR A 144 8.02 -8.66 16.40
C THR A 144 8.87 -7.47 16.86
N SER A 145 8.60 -6.25 16.33
CA SER A 145 9.30 -5.04 16.76
C SER A 145 8.88 -4.65 18.17
N GLY A 146 9.83 -4.55 19.12
CA GLY A 146 9.59 -3.97 20.43
C GLY A 146 9.16 -2.49 20.34
N LEU A 147 8.54 -1.93 21.39
CA LEU A 147 8.03 -0.55 21.34
C LEU A 147 9.14 0.50 21.15
N ASP A 148 10.32 0.28 21.75
CA ASP A 148 11.48 1.16 21.52
C ASP A 148 11.94 1.10 20.05
N ARG A 149 11.89 -0.09 19.45
CA ARG A 149 12.17 -0.27 18.01
C ARG A 149 11.14 0.41 17.13
N VAL A 150 9.85 0.32 17.49
CA VAL A 150 8.76 1.03 16.81
C VAL A 150 9.00 2.53 16.82
N ARG A 151 9.39 3.08 17.98
CA ARG A 151 9.73 4.49 18.12
C ARG A 151 10.88 4.88 17.19
N ALA A 152 12.02 4.18 17.27
CA ALA A 152 13.19 4.45 16.43
C ALA A 152 12.87 4.35 14.93
N ILE A 153 12.08 3.35 14.51
CA ILE A 153 11.60 3.19 13.13
C ILE A 153 10.73 4.39 12.73
N SER A 154 9.81 4.83 13.58
CA SER A 154 8.93 5.96 13.25
C SER A 154 9.69 7.30 13.16
N GLU A 155 10.77 7.46 13.92
CA GLU A 155 11.65 8.64 13.86
C GLU A 155 12.48 8.73 12.57
N SER A 156 12.69 7.59 11.87
CA SER A 156 13.48 7.53 10.63
C SER A 156 12.69 7.85 9.36
N GLY A 157 11.37 7.96 9.46
CA GLY A 157 10.50 8.15 8.30
C GLY A 157 9.72 9.45 8.33
N THR A 158 8.80 9.55 7.38
CA THR A 158 7.87 10.67 7.22
C THR A 158 6.44 10.14 7.08
N ASP A 159 5.46 11.01 7.00
CA ASP A 159 4.05 10.76 6.69
C ASP A 159 3.33 9.82 7.68
N PHE A 160 3.57 8.53 7.65
CA PHE A 160 2.99 7.56 8.58
C PHE A 160 3.88 6.32 8.77
N LEU A 161 3.71 5.63 9.89
CA LEU A 161 4.30 4.33 10.14
C LEU A 161 3.41 3.24 9.57
N TYR A 162 3.93 2.41 8.68
CA TYR A 162 3.23 1.21 8.21
C TYR A 162 3.45 0.07 9.20
N TYR A 163 2.39 -0.33 9.90
CA TYR A 163 2.44 -1.45 10.84
C TYR A 163 1.85 -2.70 10.18
N VAL A 164 2.72 -3.63 9.79
CA VAL A 164 2.31 -4.93 9.24
C VAL A 164 1.90 -5.83 10.40
N THR A 165 0.82 -6.56 10.26
CA THR A 165 0.56 -7.70 11.12
C THR A 165 0.93 -8.97 10.41
N VAL A 166 1.45 -9.95 11.15
CA VAL A 166 1.80 -11.23 10.57
C VAL A 166 0.56 -11.82 9.90
N ALA A 167 0.63 -11.99 8.60
CA ALA A 167 -0.30 -12.78 7.82
C ALA A 167 -0.16 -14.28 8.20
N GLY A 168 -0.44 -14.61 9.46
CA GLY A 168 -0.45 -15.96 10.00
C GLY A 168 -1.85 -16.37 10.42
N VAL A 169 -2.84 -15.53 10.15
CA VAL A 169 -4.25 -15.81 10.47
C VAL A 169 -5.04 -15.94 9.18
N THR A 170 -4.56 -16.78 8.28
CA THR A 170 -5.33 -17.29 7.15
C THR A 170 -6.40 -18.24 7.69
N GLY A 171 -7.50 -17.67 8.05
CA GLY A 171 -8.75 -18.34 8.37
C GLY A 171 -9.82 -17.26 8.38
N ALA A 172 -10.98 -17.55 7.82
CA ALA A 172 -12.13 -16.65 7.74
C ALA A 172 -12.56 -16.18 9.16
N ARG A 173 -11.86 -15.21 9.70
CA ARG A 173 -12.24 -14.52 10.94
C ARG A 173 -12.87 -13.20 10.59
N ASN A 174 -14.13 -13.07 10.94
CA ASN A 174 -14.88 -11.82 10.76
C ASN A 174 -14.58 -10.78 11.86
N ALA A 175 -13.57 -11.00 12.71
CA ALA A 175 -13.23 -10.12 13.82
C ALA A 175 -11.72 -10.07 14.05
N LEU A 176 -11.21 -8.90 14.39
CA LEU A 176 -9.84 -8.70 14.87
C LEU A 176 -9.72 -9.24 16.31
N PRO A 177 -8.63 -9.95 16.66
CA PRO A 177 -8.42 -10.38 18.06
C PRO A 177 -8.32 -9.16 18.99
N GLU A 178 -8.85 -9.27 20.20
CA GLU A 178 -8.75 -8.21 21.22
C GLU A 178 -7.29 -7.81 21.53
N SER A 179 -6.40 -8.82 21.55
CA SER A 179 -4.95 -8.62 21.69
C SER A 179 -4.35 -7.70 20.61
N PHE A 180 -5.00 -7.64 19.45
CA PHE A 180 -4.59 -6.81 18.34
C PHE A 180 -4.88 -5.33 18.58
N SER A 181 -6.12 -4.97 18.96
CA SER A 181 -6.48 -3.57 19.23
C SER A 181 -5.60 -2.99 20.35
N LYS A 182 -5.32 -3.79 21.39
CA LYS A 182 -4.38 -3.41 22.44
C LYS A 182 -2.97 -3.17 21.92
N ARG A 183 -2.44 -4.12 21.13
CA ARG A 183 -1.10 -3.97 20.54
C ARG A 183 -0.99 -2.74 19.63
N LEU A 184 -2.00 -2.49 18.81
CA LEU A 184 -2.04 -1.32 17.94
C LEU A 184 -2.09 -0.01 18.72
N ALA A 185 -2.85 0.03 19.82
CA ALA A 185 -2.87 1.18 20.72
C ALA A 185 -1.49 1.45 21.35
N ASP A 186 -0.75 0.40 21.72
CA ASP A 186 0.61 0.53 22.24
C ASP A 186 1.59 1.03 21.17
N VAL A 187 1.48 0.51 19.93
CA VAL A 187 2.26 0.97 18.78
C VAL A 187 1.99 2.44 18.48
N ARG A 188 0.72 2.87 18.48
CA ARG A 188 0.36 4.29 18.27
C ARG A 188 0.94 5.22 19.33
N LYS A 189 1.00 4.78 20.59
CA LYS A 189 1.62 5.57 21.67
C LYS A 189 3.15 5.67 21.53
N ALA A 190 3.78 4.61 21.01
CA ALA A 190 5.23 4.57 20.82
C ALA A 190 5.68 5.33 19.57
N SER A 191 4.86 5.36 18.52
CA SER A 191 5.16 6.01 17.24
C SER A 191 5.07 7.53 17.35
N VAL A 192 6.00 8.24 16.71
CA VAL A 192 5.95 9.70 16.52
C VAL A 192 5.13 10.07 15.28
N LEU A 193 4.81 9.09 14.42
CA LEU A 193 4.00 9.25 13.21
C LEU A 193 2.61 8.64 13.41
N PRO A 194 1.60 9.09 12.64
CA PRO A 194 0.34 8.37 12.51
C PRO A 194 0.58 6.91 12.10
N VAL A 195 -0.28 5.99 12.51
CA VAL A 195 -0.09 4.55 12.25
C VAL A 195 -1.10 4.04 11.24
N ALA A 196 -0.61 3.51 10.13
CA ALA A 196 -1.38 2.76 9.15
C ALA A 196 -1.31 1.26 9.45
N ALA A 197 -2.46 0.64 9.52
CA ALA A 197 -2.59 -0.76 9.88
C ALA A 197 -2.86 -1.65 8.65
N GLY A 198 -1.90 -2.55 8.33
CA GLY A 198 -2.02 -3.54 7.25
C GLY A 198 -2.42 -4.91 7.78
N PHE A 199 -3.68 -5.34 7.54
CA PHE A 199 -4.29 -6.47 8.25
C PHE A 199 -4.92 -7.55 7.40
N GLY A 200 -4.78 -7.55 6.12
CA GLY A 200 -5.61 -8.42 5.32
C GLY A 200 -7.11 -8.09 5.47
N ILE A 201 -7.42 -6.79 5.52
CA ILE A 201 -8.80 -6.28 5.52
C ILE A 201 -9.53 -6.84 4.31
N SER A 202 -10.62 -7.57 4.56
CA SER A 202 -11.37 -8.29 3.53
C SER A 202 -12.85 -7.90 3.44
N ASN A 203 -13.34 -7.11 4.40
CA ASN A 203 -14.74 -6.69 4.44
C ASN A 203 -14.93 -5.38 5.25
N PRO A 204 -16.11 -4.72 5.11
CA PRO A 204 -16.42 -3.47 5.80
C PRO A 204 -16.34 -3.54 7.32
N ASN A 205 -16.73 -4.65 7.93
CA ASN A 205 -16.68 -4.80 9.39
C ASN A 205 -15.24 -4.79 9.91
N MET A 206 -14.34 -5.48 9.25
CA MET A 206 -12.90 -5.43 9.59
C MET A 206 -12.31 -4.04 9.40
N ALA A 207 -12.71 -3.32 8.34
CA ALA A 207 -12.28 -1.94 8.11
C ALA A 207 -12.75 -1.00 9.22
N HIS A 208 -14.00 -1.14 9.68
CA HIS A 208 -14.55 -0.39 10.81
C HIS A 208 -13.75 -0.62 12.09
N LEU A 209 -13.56 -1.89 12.47
CA LEU A 209 -12.82 -2.25 13.69
C LEU A 209 -11.35 -1.76 13.65
N ALA A 210 -10.69 -1.85 12.48
CA ALA A 210 -9.34 -1.33 12.32
C ALA A 210 -9.31 0.21 12.42
N ALA A 211 -10.31 0.89 11.87
CA ALA A 211 -10.41 2.35 11.89
C ALA A 211 -10.61 2.94 13.30
N GLU A 212 -11.20 2.17 14.23
CA GLU A 212 -11.30 2.58 15.64
C GLU A 212 -9.92 2.66 16.31
N SER A 213 -8.98 1.82 15.90
CA SER A 213 -7.68 1.66 16.55
C SER A 213 -6.50 2.22 15.75
N ALA A 214 -6.64 2.51 14.46
CA ALA A 214 -5.59 3.03 13.57
C ALA A 214 -5.92 4.42 13.03
N ASP A 215 -4.90 5.14 12.58
CA ASP A 215 -5.06 6.43 11.88
C ASP A 215 -5.34 6.21 10.39
N ALA A 216 -4.82 5.12 9.85
CA ALA A 216 -5.09 4.66 8.48
C ALA A 216 -5.29 3.14 8.44
N VAL A 217 -6.07 2.67 7.48
CA VAL A 217 -6.36 1.25 7.22
C VAL A 217 -5.92 0.92 5.81
N VAL A 218 -5.13 -0.16 5.66
CA VAL A 218 -4.63 -0.59 4.36
C VAL A 218 -5.41 -1.81 3.87
N VAL A 219 -5.86 -1.75 2.63
CA VAL A 219 -6.45 -2.89 1.91
C VAL A 219 -5.60 -3.23 0.69
N GLY A 220 -5.28 -4.51 0.53
CA GLY A 220 -4.46 -5.00 -0.60
C GLY A 220 -5.00 -6.30 -1.14
N SER A 221 -4.58 -7.45 -0.60
CA SER A 221 -4.82 -8.79 -1.15
C SER A 221 -6.27 -9.03 -1.56
N LYS A 222 -7.25 -8.62 -0.73
CA LYS A 222 -8.67 -8.83 -1.10
C LYS A 222 -9.10 -8.04 -2.34
N LEU A 223 -8.58 -6.83 -2.53
CA LEU A 223 -8.85 -6.05 -3.73
C LEU A 223 -8.19 -6.70 -4.95
N VAL A 224 -6.94 -7.16 -4.81
CA VAL A 224 -6.21 -7.85 -5.89
C VAL A 224 -6.93 -9.13 -6.32
N ASP A 225 -7.33 -10.00 -5.37
CA ASP A 225 -8.10 -11.22 -5.67
C ASP A 225 -9.42 -10.87 -6.35
N LEU A 226 -10.22 -9.99 -5.74
CA LEU A 226 -11.53 -9.60 -6.26
C LEU A 226 -11.45 -9.08 -7.71
N THR A 227 -10.49 -8.20 -7.97
CA THR A 227 -10.38 -7.59 -9.30
C THR A 227 -9.89 -8.57 -10.35
N PHE A 228 -9.01 -9.49 -9.98
CA PHE A 228 -8.52 -10.50 -10.91
C PHE A 228 -9.57 -11.57 -11.21
N GLU A 229 -10.29 -12.07 -10.19
CA GLU A 229 -11.40 -13.01 -10.36
C GLU A 229 -12.48 -12.42 -11.26
N GLU A 230 -12.95 -11.20 -10.96
CA GLU A 230 -13.96 -10.51 -11.77
C GLU A 230 -13.49 -10.22 -13.20
N PHE A 231 -12.19 -9.92 -13.38
CA PHE A 231 -11.62 -9.69 -14.70
C PHE A 231 -11.71 -10.97 -15.57
N LEU A 232 -11.38 -12.12 -14.98
CA LEU A 232 -11.43 -13.41 -15.68
C LEU A 232 -12.87 -13.84 -16.01
N ASP A 233 -13.78 -13.70 -15.04
CA ASP A 233 -15.14 -14.23 -15.15
C ASP A 233 -16.07 -13.31 -15.94
N ASN A 234 -15.93 -11.99 -15.76
CA ASN A 234 -16.91 -11.01 -16.22
C ASN A 234 -16.30 -9.85 -17.03
N GLY A 235 -14.97 -9.85 -17.19
CA GLY A 235 -14.23 -8.89 -17.99
C GLY A 235 -13.91 -7.57 -17.26
N GLU A 236 -13.17 -6.70 -17.94
CA GLU A 236 -12.59 -5.47 -17.41
C GLU A 236 -13.63 -4.57 -16.71
N SER A 237 -14.76 -4.30 -17.37
CA SER A 237 -15.78 -3.36 -16.86
C SER A 237 -16.37 -3.82 -15.53
N ALA A 238 -16.62 -5.13 -15.39
CA ALA A 238 -17.13 -5.73 -14.15
C ALA A 238 -16.10 -5.64 -13.03
N ALA A 239 -14.84 -5.97 -13.31
CA ALA A 239 -13.73 -5.88 -12.35
C ALA A 239 -13.54 -4.45 -11.80
N LEU A 240 -13.57 -3.44 -12.68
CA LEU A 240 -13.46 -2.04 -12.26
C LEU A 240 -14.65 -1.60 -11.39
N LYS A 241 -15.86 -2.04 -11.75
CA LYS A 241 -17.06 -1.73 -10.95
C LYS A 241 -17.05 -2.43 -9.60
N ALA A 242 -16.61 -3.68 -9.54
CA ALA A 242 -16.44 -4.43 -8.30
C ALA A 242 -15.40 -3.74 -7.38
N ALA A 243 -14.26 -3.29 -7.93
CA ALA A 243 -13.26 -2.54 -7.20
C ALA A 243 -13.82 -1.22 -6.62
N GLU A 244 -14.50 -0.40 -7.43
CA GLU A 244 -15.15 0.84 -7.00
C GLU A 244 -16.11 0.58 -5.84
N ASN A 245 -16.99 -0.40 -5.99
CA ASN A 245 -18.01 -0.75 -4.98
C ASN A 245 -17.37 -1.28 -3.69
N PHE A 246 -16.36 -2.13 -3.81
CA PHE A 246 -15.65 -2.67 -2.66
C PHE A 246 -14.95 -1.57 -1.87
N VAL A 247 -14.18 -0.71 -2.52
CA VAL A 247 -13.49 0.43 -1.87
C VAL A 247 -14.52 1.38 -1.24
N ALA A 248 -15.64 1.66 -1.91
CA ALA A 248 -16.71 2.50 -1.37
C ALA A 248 -17.34 1.91 -0.11
N SER A 249 -17.53 0.59 -0.08
CA SER A 249 -18.06 -0.10 1.10
C SER A 249 -17.14 -0.01 2.31
N LEU A 250 -15.81 -0.11 2.09
CA LEU A 250 -14.82 0.07 3.14
C LEU A 250 -14.78 1.51 3.65
N ALA A 251 -14.71 2.48 2.73
CA ALA A 251 -14.68 3.91 3.06
C ALA A 251 -15.92 4.34 3.87
N ALA A 252 -17.09 3.81 3.51
CA ALA A 252 -18.34 4.08 4.24
C ALA A 252 -18.34 3.51 5.67
N ALA A 253 -17.77 2.31 5.85
CA ALA A 253 -17.71 1.64 7.14
C ALA A 253 -16.69 2.26 8.13
N MET A 254 -15.70 3.00 7.63
CA MET A 254 -14.63 3.59 8.43
C MET A 254 -15.00 4.92 9.11
N LYS A 255 -16.22 5.41 8.98
CA LYS A 255 -16.70 6.60 9.69
C LYS A 255 -16.64 6.35 11.20
N ARG A 256 -15.99 7.26 11.92
CA ARG A 256 -15.96 7.24 13.39
C ARG A 256 -17.31 7.74 13.92
N SER A 257 -17.82 7.02 14.92
CA SER A 257 -19.06 7.39 15.63
C SER A 257 -18.88 8.68 16.42
#